data_e4d156f433f8ea0c18b31b78269ce4d3
#
_entry.id   e4d156f433f8ea0c18b31b78269ce4d3
#
_cell.length_a   1.000
_cell.length_b   1.000
_cell.length_c   1.000
_cell.angle_alpha   90.00
_cell.angle_beta   90.00
_cell.angle_gamma   90.00
#
_symmetry.space_group_name_H-M   'P 1'
#
loop_
_entity.id
_entity.type
_entity.pdbx_description
1 polymer ?
#
loop_
_entity_poly.entity_id
_entity_poly.type
_entity_poly.pdbx_seq_one_letter_code
_entity_poly.pdbx_strand_id
1 'polypeptide(L)'
;MKKTNWSRLGFEFLSIFIAVVSAFALNNWNDNRRDGEAADKILAEISNGLEKDIEDLRINKRGHEEGILACEFWRNVLEGRPVDLDTLAMHYFNLTRDYISIQNSSGYETLKSRGLELIKDDALRLEIITLYEYDYNILKKFEEEYDEMQYHKNYFAAINNKIAPHFEFDEKGNIAGMQLPLSIPEAEKNILLSYLWKIQMNRRFILSFYAQTEEKLIQLRERIERNIER
;
A
#
# COMPACT_ATOMS: atom_id res chain seq x y z
N MET A 1 -47.54 -47.45 -49.85
CA MET A 1 -47.19 -46.66 -48.61
C MET A 1 -45.80 -47.12 -48.14
N LYS A 2 -44.77 -46.27 -48.22
CA LYS A 2 -43.43 -46.60 -47.71
C LYS A 2 -43.48 -46.61 -46.20
N LYS A 3 -43.19 -47.72 -45.54
CA LYS A 3 -43.08 -47.83 -44.11
C LYS A 3 -41.91 -46.93 -43.67
N THR A 4 -42.24 -45.86 -42.99
CA THR A 4 -41.24 -44.95 -42.36
C THR A 4 -40.49 -45.76 -41.28
N ASN A 5 -39.16 -45.94 -41.48
CA ASN A 5 -38.30 -46.68 -40.55
C ASN A 5 -38.00 -45.81 -39.33
N TRP A 6 -38.88 -45.85 -38.33
CA TRP A 6 -38.78 -45.08 -37.09
C TRP A 6 -37.43 -45.32 -36.35
N SER A 7 -36.89 -46.52 -36.43
CA SER A 7 -35.58 -46.83 -35.84
C SER A 7 -34.43 -46.08 -36.49
N ARG A 8 -34.48 -45.88 -37.82
CA ARG A 8 -33.48 -45.11 -38.55
C ARG A 8 -33.56 -43.61 -38.22
N LEU A 9 -34.75 -43.04 -38.15
CA LEU A 9 -34.99 -41.67 -37.76
C LEU A 9 -34.53 -41.42 -36.31
N GLY A 10 -34.80 -42.35 -35.39
CA GLY A 10 -34.35 -42.29 -34.01
C GLY A 10 -32.80 -42.32 -33.90
N PHE A 11 -32.15 -43.17 -34.70
CA PHE A 11 -30.68 -43.23 -34.74
C PHE A 11 -30.05 -41.94 -35.34
N GLU A 12 -30.61 -41.42 -36.42
CA GLU A 12 -30.17 -40.17 -37.03
C GLU A 12 -30.34 -38.99 -36.05
N PHE A 13 -31.50 -38.89 -35.36
CA PHE A 13 -31.71 -37.88 -34.33
C PHE A 13 -30.72 -38.02 -33.17
N LEU A 14 -30.50 -39.21 -32.67
CA LEU A 14 -29.57 -39.44 -31.54
C LEU A 14 -28.13 -39.10 -31.95
N SER A 15 -27.73 -39.43 -33.17
CA SER A 15 -26.39 -39.07 -33.68
C SER A 15 -26.16 -37.57 -33.74
N ILE A 16 -27.16 -36.84 -34.25
CA ILE A 16 -27.09 -35.35 -34.30
C ILE A 16 -27.11 -34.75 -32.90
N PHE A 17 -27.96 -35.28 -32.03
CA PHE A 17 -28.02 -34.84 -30.64
C PHE A 17 -26.71 -35.01 -29.90
N ILE A 18 -26.09 -36.21 -30.00
CA ILE A 18 -24.77 -36.46 -29.39
C ILE A 18 -23.70 -35.55 -29.98
N ALA A 19 -23.68 -35.34 -31.29
CA ALA A 19 -22.72 -34.46 -31.94
C ALA A 19 -22.82 -33.03 -31.41
N VAL A 20 -24.04 -32.49 -31.29
CA VAL A 20 -24.30 -31.16 -30.78
C VAL A 20 -23.90 -31.00 -29.30
N VAL A 21 -24.32 -31.94 -28.44
CA VAL A 21 -23.97 -31.93 -27.03
C VAL A 21 -22.45 -32.06 -26.83
N SER A 22 -21.78 -32.92 -27.62
CA SER A 22 -20.32 -33.05 -27.57
C SER A 22 -19.61 -31.79 -28.00
N ALA A 23 -20.10 -31.13 -29.05
CA ALA A 23 -19.54 -29.84 -29.49
C ALA A 23 -19.66 -28.75 -28.42
N PHE A 24 -20.84 -28.61 -27.76
CA PHE A 24 -21.03 -27.70 -26.65
C PHE A 24 -20.14 -28.03 -25.44
N ALA A 25 -20.03 -29.32 -25.09
CA ALA A 25 -19.17 -29.75 -23.98
C ALA A 25 -17.69 -29.44 -24.24
N LEU A 26 -17.20 -29.69 -25.46
CA LEU A 26 -15.82 -29.38 -25.86
C LEU A 26 -15.55 -27.89 -25.87
N ASN A 27 -16.50 -27.09 -26.38
CA ASN A 27 -16.38 -25.63 -26.37
C ASN A 27 -16.31 -25.10 -24.93
N ASN A 28 -17.24 -25.53 -24.08
CA ASN A 28 -17.30 -25.11 -22.69
C ASN A 28 -16.06 -25.53 -21.91
N TRP A 29 -15.52 -26.73 -22.17
CA TRP A 29 -14.27 -27.19 -21.58
C TRP A 29 -13.07 -26.33 -22.01
N ASN A 30 -12.98 -25.97 -23.31
CA ASN A 30 -11.91 -25.12 -23.82
C ASN A 30 -12.01 -23.70 -23.26
N ASP A 31 -13.21 -23.14 -23.16
CA ASP A 31 -13.43 -21.81 -22.61
C ASP A 31 -13.04 -21.79 -21.12
N ASN A 32 -13.47 -22.78 -20.32
CA ASN A 32 -13.09 -22.90 -18.92
C ASN A 32 -11.56 -23.03 -18.72
N ARG A 33 -10.88 -23.76 -19.60
CA ARG A 33 -9.42 -23.88 -19.56
C ARG A 33 -8.73 -22.54 -19.84
N ARG A 34 -9.18 -21.80 -20.86
CA ARG A 34 -8.66 -20.48 -21.20
C ARG A 34 -8.88 -19.46 -20.10
N ASP A 35 -10.06 -19.53 -19.46
CA ASP A 35 -10.38 -18.67 -18.32
C ASP A 35 -9.49 -19.01 -17.12
N GLY A 36 -9.21 -20.28 -16.84
CA GLY A 36 -8.27 -20.71 -15.81
C GLY A 36 -6.86 -20.19 -16.07
N GLU A 37 -6.32 -20.40 -17.29
CA GLU A 37 -4.99 -19.90 -17.68
C GLU A 37 -4.91 -18.36 -17.58
N ALA A 38 -6.00 -17.66 -17.88
CA ALA A 38 -6.07 -16.21 -17.75
C ALA A 38 -6.13 -15.77 -16.28
N ALA A 39 -6.88 -16.49 -15.44
CA ALA A 39 -6.93 -16.23 -14.00
C ALA A 39 -5.56 -16.37 -13.35
N ASP A 40 -4.83 -17.46 -13.65
CA ASP A 40 -3.51 -17.74 -13.09
C ASP A 40 -2.51 -16.63 -13.46
N LYS A 41 -2.54 -16.15 -14.72
CA LYS A 41 -1.69 -15.05 -15.16
C LYS A 41 -1.99 -13.75 -14.41
N ILE A 42 -3.25 -13.43 -14.24
CA ILE A 42 -3.67 -12.22 -13.52
C ILE A 42 -3.32 -12.34 -12.02
N LEU A 43 -3.54 -13.50 -11.41
CA LEU A 43 -3.15 -13.74 -10.03
C LEU A 43 -1.63 -13.62 -9.83
N ALA A 44 -0.84 -14.14 -10.77
CA ALA A 44 0.62 -13.96 -10.73
C ALA A 44 1.03 -12.49 -10.85
N GLU A 45 0.34 -11.71 -11.68
CA GLU A 45 0.57 -10.27 -11.81
C GLU A 45 0.20 -9.53 -10.52
N ILE A 46 -0.91 -9.88 -9.88
CA ILE A 46 -1.31 -9.36 -8.57
C ILE A 46 -0.25 -9.73 -7.52
N SER A 47 0.18 -10.99 -7.41
CA SER A 47 1.20 -11.44 -6.46
C SER A 47 2.51 -10.64 -6.60
N ASN A 48 2.97 -10.43 -7.84
CA ASN A 48 4.16 -9.62 -8.12
C ASN A 48 3.96 -8.13 -7.73
N GLY A 49 2.75 -7.61 -7.90
CA GLY A 49 2.39 -6.27 -7.44
C GLY A 49 2.47 -6.15 -5.92
N LEU A 50 1.87 -7.11 -5.20
CA LEU A 50 1.87 -7.17 -3.74
C LEU A 50 3.29 -7.25 -3.15
N GLU A 51 4.23 -7.94 -3.80
CA GLU A 51 5.63 -7.97 -3.37
C GLU A 51 6.25 -6.58 -3.34
N LYS A 52 6.04 -5.80 -4.39
CA LYS A 52 6.53 -4.42 -4.48
C LYS A 52 5.84 -3.51 -3.47
N ASP A 53 4.53 -3.71 -3.25
CA ASP A 53 3.77 -2.95 -2.28
C ASP A 53 4.27 -3.21 -0.84
N ILE A 54 4.64 -4.45 -0.52
CA ILE A 54 5.27 -4.81 0.77
C ILE A 54 6.62 -4.09 0.94
N GLU A 55 7.45 -4.04 -0.10
CA GLU A 55 8.74 -3.34 -0.05
C GLU A 55 8.54 -1.83 0.17
N ASP A 56 7.62 -1.22 -0.56
CA ASP A 56 7.30 0.20 -0.44
C ASP A 56 6.75 0.55 0.94
N LEU A 57 5.80 -0.24 1.46
CA LEU A 57 5.29 -0.09 2.82
C LEU A 57 6.41 -0.14 3.88
N ARG A 58 7.37 -1.05 3.73
CA ARG A 58 8.52 -1.16 4.65
C ARG A 58 9.42 0.06 4.60
N ILE A 59 9.62 0.65 3.43
CA ILE A 59 10.38 1.90 3.27
C ILE A 59 9.65 3.04 3.99
N ASN A 60 8.35 3.18 3.77
CA ASN A 60 7.54 4.22 4.39
C ASN A 60 7.44 4.05 5.92
N LYS A 61 7.32 2.80 6.42
CA LYS A 61 7.40 2.49 7.87
C LYS A 61 8.69 3.03 8.49
N ARG A 62 9.85 2.68 7.90
CA ARG A 62 11.14 3.20 8.38
C ARG A 62 11.16 4.72 8.38
N GLY A 63 10.62 5.36 7.34
CA GLY A 63 10.52 6.81 7.28
C GLY A 63 9.70 7.40 8.44
N HIS A 64 8.57 6.82 8.79
CA HIS A 64 7.79 7.24 9.96
C HIS A 64 8.54 6.99 11.28
N GLU A 65 9.25 5.88 11.42
CA GLU A 65 10.10 5.58 12.59
C GLU A 65 11.21 6.62 12.74
N GLU A 66 11.92 6.96 11.67
CA GLU A 66 12.91 8.04 11.64
C GLU A 66 12.31 9.39 12.01
N GLY A 67 11.08 9.67 11.56
CA GLY A 67 10.35 10.88 11.94
C GLY A 67 10.00 10.91 13.44
N ILE A 68 9.74 9.77 14.08
CA ILE A 68 9.55 9.66 15.54
C ILE A 68 10.86 9.99 16.27
N LEU A 69 11.99 9.41 15.82
CA LEU A 69 13.31 9.70 16.37
C LEU A 69 13.67 11.17 16.20
N ALA A 70 13.31 11.77 15.07
CA ALA A 70 13.49 13.21 14.84
C ALA A 70 12.70 14.04 15.86
N CYS A 71 11.45 13.68 16.19
CA CYS A 71 10.69 14.37 17.23
C CYS A 71 11.37 14.26 18.61
N GLU A 72 11.98 13.14 18.95
CA GLU A 72 12.72 12.93 20.20
C GLU A 72 13.99 13.78 20.24
N PHE A 73 14.76 13.79 19.15
CA PHE A 73 15.94 14.64 19.01
C PHE A 73 15.59 16.11 19.23
N TRP A 74 14.61 16.65 18.51
CA TRP A 74 14.22 18.03 18.60
C TRP A 74 13.61 18.42 19.96
N ARG A 75 12.93 17.48 20.62
CA ARG A 75 12.50 17.68 22.01
C ARG A 75 13.69 17.86 22.94
N ASN A 76 14.72 17.03 22.80
CA ASN A 76 15.94 17.15 23.61
C ASN A 76 16.65 18.49 23.36
N VAL A 77 16.74 18.92 22.09
CA VAL A 77 17.29 20.24 21.73
C VAL A 77 16.51 21.37 22.43
N LEU A 78 15.17 21.37 22.34
CA LEU A 78 14.31 22.38 22.95
C LEU A 78 14.42 22.41 24.48
N GLU A 79 14.61 21.26 25.12
CA GLU A 79 14.75 21.11 26.57
C GLU A 79 16.19 21.33 27.05
N GLY A 80 17.14 21.61 26.17
CA GLY A 80 18.55 21.81 26.49
C GLY A 80 19.27 20.53 26.95
N ARG A 81 18.78 19.38 26.56
CA ARG A 81 19.45 18.10 26.82
C ARG A 81 20.55 17.82 25.80
N PRO A 82 21.56 17.04 26.15
CA PRO A 82 22.61 16.64 25.22
C PRO A 82 22.03 15.92 23.99
N VAL A 83 22.52 16.28 22.80
CA VAL A 83 22.18 15.64 21.52
C VAL A 83 23.44 15.43 20.70
N ASP A 84 23.42 14.47 19.79
CA ASP A 84 24.45 14.24 18.81
C ASP A 84 24.21 15.15 17.57
N LEU A 85 24.99 16.22 17.46
CA LEU A 85 24.86 17.19 16.37
C LEU A 85 25.30 16.63 15.00
N ASP A 86 26.04 15.54 14.94
CA ASP A 86 26.39 14.86 13.67
C ASP A 86 25.13 14.31 12.97
N THR A 87 24.06 14.06 13.73
CA THR A 87 22.77 13.58 13.21
C THR A 87 21.75 14.68 12.94
N LEU A 88 22.11 15.96 13.18
CA LEU A 88 21.22 17.13 13.11
C LEU A 88 20.48 17.23 11.75
N ALA A 89 21.23 17.18 10.65
CA ALA A 89 20.68 17.32 9.31
C ALA A 89 19.67 16.19 8.98
N MET A 90 19.96 14.96 9.38
CA MET A 90 19.07 13.81 9.23
C MET A 90 17.76 14.02 10.00
N HIS A 91 17.85 14.41 11.26
CA HIS A 91 16.68 14.66 12.10
C HIS A 91 15.87 15.89 11.65
N TYR A 92 16.53 16.91 11.10
CA TYR A 92 15.82 18.03 10.49
C TYR A 92 15.04 17.62 9.24
N PHE A 93 15.67 16.81 8.38
CA PHE A 93 15.05 16.32 7.15
C PHE A 93 13.84 15.42 7.44
N ASN A 94 13.93 14.53 8.42
CA ASN A 94 12.88 13.54 8.70
C ASN A 94 11.73 14.10 9.56
N LEU A 95 11.92 15.24 10.22
CA LEU A 95 10.96 15.76 11.21
C LEU A 95 9.56 15.94 10.62
N THR A 96 9.46 16.66 9.52
CA THR A 96 8.17 17.00 8.88
C THR A 96 7.99 16.36 7.51
N ARG A 97 8.82 15.37 7.15
CA ARG A 97 8.69 14.69 5.88
C ARG A 97 7.43 13.83 5.87
N ASP A 98 6.61 14.01 4.84
CA ASP A 98 5.48 13.16 4.56
C ASP A 98 5.96 11.90 3.80
N TYR A 99 5.36 10.77 4.11
CA TYR A 99 5.61 9.48 3.44
C TYR A 99 4.30 9.01 2.84
N ILE A 100 4.34 8.60 1.58
CA ILE A 100 3.17 8.18 0.80
C ILE A 100 3.52 6.85 0.15
N SER A 101 2.70 5.84 0.42
CA SER A 101 2.85 4.52 -0.18
C SER A 101 2.24 4.49 -1.59
N ILE A 102 2.89 3.74 -2.49
CA ILE A 102 2.44 3.58 -3.87
C ILE A 102 2.01 2.14 -4.07
N GLN A 103 0.72 1.95 -4.44
CA GLN A 103 0.13 0.64 -4.64
C GLN A 103 0.15 0.23 -6.12
N ASN A 104 0.52 -1.01 -6.40
CA ASN A 104 0.50 -1.60 -7.74
C ASN A 104 -0.89 -2.16 -8.05
N SER A 105 -1.70 -1.43 -8.80
CA SER A 105 -3.07 -1.81 -9.14
C SER A 105 -3.24 -2.50 -10.49
N SER A 106 -2.18 -2.66 -11.31
CA SER A 106 -2.29 -3.12 -12.70
C SER A 106 -2.97 -4.48 -12.85
N GLY A 107 -2.58 -5.46 -12.05
CA GLY A 107 -3.19 -6.80 -12.05
C GLY A 107 -4.64 -6.77 -11.63
N TYR A 108 -4.99 -5.97 -10.61
CA TYR A 108 -6.36 -5.81 -10.17
C TYR A 108 -7.24 -5.10 -11.21
N GLU A 109 -6.75 -4.05 -11.85
CA GLU A 109 -7.48 -3.38 -12.94
C GLU A 109 -7.67 -4.30 -14.15
N THR A 110 -6.70 -5.15 -14.45
CA THR A 110 -6.84 -6.21 -15.46
C THR A 110 -7.94 -7.20 -15.06
N LEU A 111 -7.98 -7.64 -13.80
CA LEU A 111 -9.03 -8.52 -13.27
C LEU A 111 -10.41 -7.87 -13.38
N LYS A 112 -10.57 -6.61 -12.98
CA LYS A 112 -11.82 -5.86 -13.10
C LYS A 112 -12.31 -5.77 -14.55
N SER A 113 -11.40 -5.51 -15.49
CA SER A 113 -11.74 -5.39 -16.91
C SER A 113 -12.19 -6.69 -17.55
N ARG A 114 -11.69 -7.83 -17.08
CA ARG A 114 -12.05 -9.17 -17.55
C ARG A 114 -13.26 -9.77 -16.84
N GLY A 115 -13.59 -9.24 -15.68
CA GLY A 115 -14.63 -9.73 -14.79
C GLY A 115 -14.06 -10.44 -13.56
N LEU A 116 -14.47 -9.99 -12.39
CA LEU A 116 -14.03 -10.55 -11.09
C LEU A 116 -14.35 -12.04 -10.94
N GLU A 117 -15.41 -12.51 -11.63
CA GLU A 117 -15.86 -13.91 -11.66
C GLU A 117 -14.83 -14.87 -12.28
N LEU A 118 -13.76 -14.35 -12.91
CA LEU A 118 -12.66 -15.15 -13.41
C LEU A 118 -11.97 -15.92 -12.26
N ILE A 119 -11.89 -15.30 -11.07
CA ILE A 119 -11.40 -15.96 -9.85
C ILE A 119 -12.56 -16.78 -9.26
N LYS A 120 -12.46 -18.13 -9.34
CA LYS A 120 -13.51 -19.05 -8.91
C LYS A 120 -13.59 -19.23 -7.39
N ASP A 121 -12.48 -19.06 -6.68
CA ASP A 121 -12.47 -19.02 -5.20
C ASP A 121 -13.08 -17.72 -4.71
N ASP A 122 -14.33 -17.78 -4.26
CA ASP A 122 -15.10 -16.62 -3.79
C ASP A 122 -14.41 -15.91 -2.62
N ALA A 123 -13.77 -16.66 -1.74
CA ALA A 123 -13.11 -16.08 -0.58
C ALA A 123 -11.80 -15.36 -1.00
N LEU A 124 -11.01 -15.91 -1.92
CA LEU A 124 -9.84 -15.26 -2.48
C LEU A 124 -10.24 -14.00 -3.25
N ARG A 125 -11.29 -14.09 -4.07
CA ARG A 125 -11.83 -12.95 -4.81
C ARG A 125 -12.25 -11.81 -3.88
N LEU A 126 -12.94 -12.13 -2.79
CA LEU A 126 -13.37 -11.13 -1.81
C LEU A 126 -12.17 -10.47 -1.09
N GLU A 127 -11.14 -11.23 -0.74
CA GLU A 127 -9.92 -10.69 -0.13
C GLU A 127 -9.21 -9.71 -1.08
N ILE A 128 -9.07 -10.07 -2.36
CA ILE A 128 -8.49 -9.17 -3.38
C ILE A 128 -9.29 -7.88 -3.47
N ILE A 129 -10.62 -7.97 -3.61
CA ILE A 129 -11.49 -6.79 -3.68
C ILE A 129 -11.35 -5.92 -2.42
N THR A 130 -11.36 -6.54 -1.24
CA THR A 130 -11.26 -5.82 0.04
C THR A 130 -9.95 -5.06 0.14
N LEU A 131 -8.83 -5.68 -0.26
CA LEU A 131 -7.54 -5.01 -0.24
C LEU A 131 -7.55 -3.76 -1.13
N TYR A 132 -7.94 -3.90 -2.41
CA TYR A 132 -7.84 -2.80 -3.38
C TYR A 132 -8.90 -1.72 -3.21
N GLU A 133 -10.15 -2.09 -2.89
CA GLU A 133 -11.27 -1.14 -2.82
C GLU A 133 -11.47 -0.55 -1.41
N TYR A 134 -10.89 -1.17 -0.37
CA TYR A 134 -11.08 -0.71 1.00
C TYR A 134 -9.75 -0.40 1.72
N ASP A 135 -8.87 -1.38 1.90
CA ASP A 135 -7.67 -1.20 2.72
C ASP A 135 -6.71 -0.16 2.12
N TYR A 136 -6.43 -0.24 0.82
CA TYR A 136 -5.60 0.75 0.13
C TYR A 136 -6.24 2.14 0.08
N ASN A 137 -7.56 2.22 -0.08
CA ASN A 137 -8.25 3.50 -0.05
C ASN A 137 -8.20 4.16 1.33
N ILE A 138 -8.27 3.39 2.42
CA ILE A 138 -8.09 3.93 3.77
C ILE A 138 -6.68 4.47 3.93
N LEU A 139 -5.66 3.70 3.56
CA LEU A 139 -4.27 4.10 3.67
C LEU A 139 -4.01 5.40 2.89
N LYS A 140 -4.44 5.44 1.63
CA LYS A 140 -4.35 6.62 0.78
C LYS A 140 -5.02 7.86 1.39
N LYS A 141 -6.20 7.70 1.99
CA LYS A 141 -6.87 8.82 2.66
C LYS A 141 -6.10 9.35 3.85
N PHE A 142 -5.48 8.49 4.65
CA PHE A 142 -4.62 8.93 5.74
C PHE A 142 -3.39 9.69 5.22
N GLU A 143 -2.74 9.16 4.19
CA GLU A 143 -1.50 9.71 3.66
C GLU A 143 -1.70 11.01 2.87
N GLU A 144 -2.74 11.08 2.04
CA GLU A 144 -2.92 12.18 1.08
C GLU A 144 -3.99 13.20 1.49
N GLU A 145 -5.05 12.78 2.19
CA GLU A 145 -6.23 13.62 2.41
C GLU A 145 -6.42 14.04 3.88
N TYR A 146 -5.96 13.21 4.84
CA TYR A 146 -6.19 13.50 6.26
C TYR A 146 -5.28 14.62 6.73
N ASP A 147 -5.86 15.80 6.98
CA ASP A 147 -5.12 17.04 7.24
C ASP A 147 -4.10 16.91 8.39
N GLU A 148 -4.43 16.16 9.44
CA GLU A 148 -3.52 15.95 10.57
C GLU A 148 -2.24 15.18 10.24
N MET A 149 -2.21 14.45 9.12
CA MET A 149 -1.06 13.67 8.65
C MET A 149 -0.17 14.46 7.68
N GLN A 150 -0.56 15.67 7.28
CA GLN A 150 0.20 16.53 6.38
C GLN A 150 1.25 17.31 7.18
N TYR A 151 2.33 16.65 7.60
CA TYR A 151 3.31 17.20 8.54
C TYR A 151 4.06 18.39 7.95
N HIS A 152 4.49 18.31 6.69
CA HIS A 152 5.19 19.39 6.03
C HIS A 152 4.30 20.63 5.91
N LYS A 153 3.08 20.46 5.42
CA LYS A 153 2.10 21.55 5.27
C LYS A 153 1.79 22.24 6.61
N ASN A 154 1.58 21.45 7.66
CA ASN A 154 1.04 21.95 8.92
C ASN A 154 2.10 22.48 9.89
N TYR A 155 3.30 21.90 9.88
CA TYR A 155 4.28 22.16 10.94
C TYR A 155 5.62 22.71 10.44
N PHE A 156 6.00 22.46 9.17
CA PHE A 156 7.33 22.83 8.69
C PHE A 156 7.63 24.31 8.90
N ALA A 157 6.82 25.22 8.40
CA ALA A 157 7.08 26.65 8.48
C ALA A 157 7.14 27.14 9.93
N ALA A 158 6.23 26.65 10.79
CA ALA A 158 6.17 27.06 12.20
C ALA A 158 7.43 26.60 12.98
N ILE A 159 7.88 25.38 12.75
CA ILE A 159 9.09 24.83 13.38
C ILE A 159 10.34 25.47 12.78
N ASN A 160 10.45 25.47 11.45
CA ASN A 160 11.61 25.97 10.73
C ASN A 160 11.95 27.43 11.09
N ASN A 161 10.93 28.30 11.15
CA ASN A 161 11.13 29.71 11.46
C ASN A 161 11.73 29.94 12.87
N LYS A 162 11.66 28.96 13.75
CA LYS A 162 12.22 29.04 15.10
C LYS A 162 13.58 28.36 15.25
N ILE A 163 13.84 27.31 14.51
CA ILE A 163 15.08 26.55 14.64
C ILE A 163 16.14 26.94 13.60
N ALA A 164 15.74 27.21 12.36
CA ALA A 164 16.68 27.51 11.28
C ALA A 164 17.57 28.73 11.50
N PRO A 165 17.14 29.80 12.21
CA PRO A 165 18.03 30.92 12.54
C PRO A 165 19.27 30.56 13.38
N HIS A 166 19.25 29.34 14.01
CA HIS A 166 20.35 28.87 14.83
C HIS A 166 21.29 27.89 14.09
N PHE A 167 20.99 27.56 12.82
CA PHE A 167 21.85 26.66 12.04
C PHE A 167 23.17 27.31 11.66
N GLU A 168 24.20 26.50 11.62
CA GLU A 168 25.51 26.82 11.07
C GLU A 168 25.70 26.02 9.77
N PHE A 169 26.16 26.71 8.72
CA PHE A 169 26.33 26.11 7.41
C PHE A 169 27.82 26.07 7.03
N ASP A 170 28.21 24.99 6.37
CA ASP A 170 29.55 24.86 5.79
C ASP A 170 29.68 25.69 4.50
N GLU A 171 30.91 25.74 3.94
CA GLU A 171 31.20 26.45 2.68
C GLU A 171 30.40 25.93 1.47
N LYS A 172 29.85 24.70 1.57
CA LYS A 172 29.03 24.06 0.52
C LYS A 172 27.53 24.29 0.72
N GLY A 173 27.15 24.93 1.83
CA GLY A 173 25.75 25.19 2.18
C GLY A 173 25.05 24.02 2.89
N ASN A 174 25.79 23.01 3.38
CA ASN A 174 25.21 21.98 4.21
C ASN A 174 25.08 22.44 5.65
N ILE A 175 24.07 21.93 6.37
CA ILE A 175 23.96 22.14 7.83
C ILE A 175 25.13 21.42 8.50
N ALA A 176 26.04 22.19 9.10
CA ALA A 176 27.24 21.72 9.76
C ALA A 176 27.10 21.67 11.30
N GLY A 177 26.12 22.41 11.84
CA GLY A 177 25.90 22.49 13.28
C GLY A 177 24.75 23.40 13.62
N MET A 178 24.62 23.68 14.91
CA MET A 178 23.67 24.71 15.39
C MET A 178 24.14 25.31 16.70
N GLN A 179 23.78 26.58 16.90
CA GLN A 179 24.03 27.31 18.14
C GLN A 179 23.09 26.85 19.24
N LEU A 180 23.66 26.36 20.36
CA LEU A 180 22.93 25.91 21.54
C LEU A 180 23.38 26.70 22.78
N PRO A 181 22.50 26.92 23.80
CA PRO A 181 21.06 26.57 23.81
C PRO A 181 20.24 27.49 22.90
N LEU A 182 19.09 26.97 22.42
CA LEU A 182 18.18 27.76 21.61
C LEU A 182 17.59 28.94 22.44
N SER A 183 17.71 30.17 21.92
CA SER A 183 17.11 31.34 22.55
C SER A 183 15.65 31.49 22.12
N ILE A 184 14.77 30.62 22.65
CA ILE A 184 13.33 30.63 22.35
C ILE A 184 12.54 30.93 23.64
N PRO A 185 11.57 31.86 23.62
CA PRO A 185 10.70 32.12 24.76
C PRO A 185 9.95 30.87 25.20
N GLU A 186 9.74 30.68 26.51
CA GLU A 186 9.11 29.46 27.06
C GLU A 186 7.73 29.17 26.46
N ALA A 187 6.90 30.20 26.23
CA ALA A 187 5.60 30.03 25.60
C ALA A 187 5.70 29.46 24.17
N GLU A 188 6.68 29.94 23.38
CA GLU A 188 6.91 29.43 22.02
C GLU A 188 7.51 28.02 22.02
N LYS A 189 8.39 27.74 22.97
CA LYS A 189 8.93 26.40 23.20
C LYS A 189 7.82 25.38 23.47
N ASN A 190 6.85 25.74 24.33
CA ASN A 190 5.70 24.87 24.60
C ASN A 190 4.84 24.63 23.37
N ILE A 191 4.69 25.60 22.47
CA ILE A 191 4.02 25.43 21.18
C ILE A 191 4.78 24.44 20.30
N LEU A 192 6.10 24.56 20.19
CA LEU A 192 6.92 23.64 19.44
C LEU A 192 6.84 22.22 20.01
N LEU A 193 6.91 22.06 21.31
CA LEU A 193 6.75 20.76 21.98
C LEU A 193 5.38 20.13 21.70
N SER A 194 4.32 20.93 21.61
CA SER A 194 2.99 20.44 21.23
C SER A 194 2.94 19.92 19.78
N TYR A 195 3.62 20.59 18.85
CA TYR A 195 3.75 20.12 17.47
C TYR A 195 4.52 18.81 17.38
N LEU A 196 5.67 18.71 18.07
CA LEU A 196 6.46 17.48 18.11
C LEU A 196 5.64 16.31 18.69
N TRP A 197 4.89 16.57 19.76
CA TRP A 197 3.99 15.57 20.34
C TRP A 197 2.93 15.10 19.32
N LYS A 198 2.27 16.05 18.61
CA LYS A 198 1.22 15.74 17.65
C LYS A 198 1.78 14.93 16.46
N ILE A 199 2.91 15.34 15.90
CA ILE A 199 3.59 14.61 14.82
C ILE A 199 3.92 13.20 15.27
N GLN A 200 4.52 13.04 16.45
CA GLN A 200 4.91 11.73 16.99
C GLN A 200 3.71 10.81 17.20
N MET A 201 2.61 11.32 17.73
CA MET A 201 1.39 10.53 17.95
C MET A 201 0.75 10.09 16.64
N ASN A 202 0.67 11.00 15.65
CA ASN A 202 0.12 10.68 14.35
C ASN A 202 0.99 9.66 13.59
N ARG A 203 2.33 9.75 13.71
CA ARG A 203 3.24 8.75 13.13
C ARG A 203 3.05 7.35 13.78
N ARG A 204 2.88 7.29 15.10
CA ARG A 204 2.57 6.02 15.78
C ARG A 204 1.22 5.45 15.36
N PHE A 205 0.24 6.30 15.16
CA PHE A 205 -1.09 5.90 14.69
C PHE A 205 -1.01 5.27 13.29
N ILE A 206 -0.39 5.95 12.31
CA ILE A 206 -0.29 5.44 10.95
C ILE A 206 0.55 4.16 10.87
N LEU A 207 1.61 4.04 11.68
CA LEU A 207 2.43 2.82 11.75
C LEU A 207 1.63 1.58 12.11
N SER A 208 0.57 1.71 12.92
CA SER A 208 -0.31 0.59 13.23
C SER A 208 -1.12 0.12 12.02
N PHE A 209 -1.52 1.03 11.13
CA PHE A 209 -2.19 0.70 9.87
C PHE A 209 -1.22 0.07 8.88
N TYR A 210 0.00 0.60 8.76
CA TYR A 210 1.04 -0.01 7.92
C TYR A 210 1.32 -1.46 8.33
N ALA A 211 1.42 -1.73 9.64
CA ALA A 211 1.67 -3.08 10.13
C ALA A 211 0.52 -4.04 9.78
N GLN A 212 -0.73 -3.62 9.96
CA GLN A 212 -1.91 -4.41 9.62
C GLN A 212 -2.02 -4.64 8.11
N THR A 213 -1.76 -3.61 7.30
CA THR A 213 -1.80 -3.71 5.84
C THR A 213 -0.69 -4.64 5.34
N GLU A 214 0.54 -4.50 5.84
CA GLU A 214 1.66 -5.39 5.49
C GLU A 214 1.33 -6.86 5.76
N GLU A 215 0.74 -7.17 6.93
CA GLU A 215 0.33 -8.52 7.28
C GLU A 215 -0.72 -9.08 6.28
N LYS A 216 -1.73 -8.29 5.94
CA LYS A 216 -2.75 -8.67 4.95
C LYS A 216 -2.14 -8.92 3.56
N LEU A 217 -1.20 -8.08 3.12
CA LEU A 217 -0.50 -8.27 1.85
C LEU A 217 0.26 -9.58 1.80
N ILE A 218 1.01 -9.90 2.86
CA ILE A 218 1.77 -11.14 2.95
C ILE A 218 0.83 -12.35 2.90
N GLN A 219 -0.24 -12.35 3.71
CA GLN A 219 -1.20 -13.45 3.76
C GLN A 219 -1.93 -13.64 2.42
N LEU A 220 -2.36 -12.55 1.78
CA LEU A 220 -3.03 -12.60 0.48
C LEU A 220 -2.08 -13.13 -0.61
N ARG A 221 -0.83 -12.65 -0.65
CA ARG A 221 0.19 -13.11 -1.59
C ARG A 221 0.41 -14.62 -1.46
N GLU A 222 0.64 -15.13 -0.26
CA GLU A 222 0.81 -16.55 0.00
C GLU A 222 -0.43 -17.37 -0.42
N ARG A 223 -1.61 -16.82 -0.22
CA ARG A 223 -2.85 -17.48 -0.65
C ARG A 223 -2.98 -17.54 -2.17
N ILE A 224 -2.62 -16.46 -2.86
CA ILE A 224 -2.59 -16.43 -4.33
C ILE A 224 -1.61 -17.48 -4.87
N GLU A 225 -0.39 -17.53 -4.35
CA GLU A 225 0.64 -18.49 -4.77
C GLU A 225 0.15 -19.93 -4.61
N ARG A 226 -0.44 -20.27 -3.47
CA ARG A 226 -1.05 -21.59 -3.25
C ARG A 226 -2.24 -21.91 -4.18
N ASN A 227 -2.93 -20.88 -4.69
CA ASN A 227 -4.05 -21.06 -5.63
C ASN A 227 -3.55 -21.39 -7.04
N ILE A 228 -2.47 -20.75 -7.48
CA ILE A 228 -1.85 -20.94 -8.81
C ILE A 228 -1.18 -22.34 -8.91
N GLU A 229 -0.62 -22.86 -7.82
CA GLU A 229 0.07 -24.16 -7.79
C GLU A 229 -0.87 -25.38 -7.84
N ARG A 230 -2.18 -25.20 -7.75
CA ARG A 230 -3.21 -26.26 -7.79
C ARG A 230 -3.70 -26.56 -9.18
#